data_2b8f3fc5bc02b4b23a7cfe2cbbdb7290
#
_entry.id   2b8f3fc5bc02b4b23a7cfe2cbbdb7290
#
_cell.length_a   1.000
_cell.length_b   1.000
_cell.length_c   1.000
_cell.angle_alpha   90.00
_cell.angle_beta   90.00
_cell.angle_gamma   90.00
#
_symmetry.space_group_name_H-M   'P 1'
#
loop_
_entity.id
_entity.type
_entity.pdbx_description
1 polymer ?
#
loop_
_entity_poly.entity_id
_entity_poly.type
_entity_poly.pdbx_seq_one_letter_code
_entity_poly.pdbx_strand_id
1 'polypeptide(L)'
;MTKKDKLRVLMIGPDRSVHGGISGVVNNYYTAGLDKQIDLYYIGTMVEGAKWTKLICAMKAYLLFLKKLKTYDIVHVNMASDASYYRKSFFIRTAKHCHKKIVIHQHGGNFTEFYEKELSDRGRKSVKKVLSMGDAFLVLGTVWKDFFGTIIGRDKIMVLPDAIQIPKIDSKQYGTQKILFLGRLCQAKGINELLTVMPMLRNKYPKVHLYLGGIWEDHELKKKAQLLGECVTDLGWVSGEKKQKYLRECDIFVMPSYFEGQSVSILEAMANACGIVASKTGGIPDMIVEDETGIFAMPRDTKTLEAGLDRLLGDPGLCRRLGENARRKAENEFSIEDNMKQLLVVYESISCGEQ
;
A
#
# COMPACT_ATOMS: atom_id res chain seq x y z
N MET A 1 -20.98 -28.85 19.18
CA MET A 1 -19.89 -28.13 18.46
C MET A 1 -19.00 -27.51 19.52
N THR A 2 -17.83 -28.08 19.76
CA THR A 2 -16.81 -27.54 20.65
C THR A 2 -16.36 -26.16 20.15
N LYS A 3 -16.39 -25.16 21.03
CA LYS A 3 -15.83 -23.82 20.77
C LYS A 3 -14.37 -24.01 20.38
N LYS A 4 -14.06 -24.00 19.08
CA LYS A 4 -12.67 -23.95 18.60
C LYS A 4 -12.08 -22.69 19.23
N ASP A 5 -11.03 -22.81 20.04
CA ASP A 5 -10.38 -21.65 20.62
C ASP A 5 -9.96 -20.69 19.50
N LYS A 6 -10.38 -19.43 19.61
CA LYS A 6 -10.04 -18.42 18.59
C LYS A 6 -8.53 -18.27 18.52
N LEU A 7 -7.99 -18.19 17.32
CA LEU A 7 -6.59 -17.81 17.10
C LEU A 7 -6.29 -16.47 17.81
N ARG A 8 -5.22 -16.42 18.58
CA ARG A 8 -4.81 -15.23 19.35
C ARG A 8 -3.63 -14.57 18.67
N VAL A 9 -3.89 -13.44 18.01
CA VAL A 9 -2.92 -12.72 17.17
C VAL A 9 -2.62 -11.34 17.73
N LEU A 10 -1.35 -11.09 18.06
CA LEU A 10 -0.83 -9.78 18.42
C LEU A 10 -0.24 -9.12 17.17
N MET A 11 -0.97 -8.19 16.56
CA MET A 11 -0.54 -7.51 15.35
C MET A 11 0.12 -6.18 15.70
N ILE A 12 1.25 -5.87 15.06
CA ILE A 12 1.99 -4.62 15.26
C ILE A 12 2.26 -3.92 13.94
N GLY A 13 2.15 -2.58 13.94
CA GLY A 13 2.34 -1.74 12.76
C GLY A 13 2.48 -0.26 13.15
N PRO A 14 2.35 0.69 12.21
CA PRO A 14 2.10 2.09 12.54
C PRO A 14 0.74 2.22 13.24
N ASP A 15 0.51 3.30 13.98
CA ASP A 15 -0.81 3.54 14.55
C ASP A 15 -1.88 3.63 13.45
N ARG A 16 -3.09 3.17 13.75
CA ARG A 16 -4.19 3.12 12.77
C ARG A 16 -4.65 4.50 12.31
N SER A 17 -4.33 5.55 13.06
CA SER A 17 -4.60 6.95 12.70
C SER A 17 -3.56 7.56 11.76
N VAL A 18 -2.40 6.90 11.55
CA VAL A 18 -1.34 7.39 10.67
C VAL A 18 -1.79 7.37 9.21
N HIS A 19 -1.52 8.46 8.50
CA HIS A 19 -1.80 8.58 7.07
C HIS A 19 -0.78 7.78 6.24
N GLY A 20 -1.11 6.54 5.90
CA GLY A 20 -0.20 5.67 5.15
C GLY A 20 -0.78 4.32 4.75
N GLY A 21 -0.12 3.65 3.79
CA GLY A 21 -0.59 2.39 3.21
C GLY A 21 -0.83 1.30 4.25
N ILE A 22 0.15 1.04 5.14
CA ILE A 22 0.02 -0.02 6.16
C ILE A 22 -1.16 0.21 7.10
N SER A 23 -1.37 1.46 7.55
CA SER A 23 -2.52 1.81 8.40
C SER A 23 -3.83 1.61 7.65
N GLY A 24 -3.86 1.94 6.36
CA GLY A 24 -5.00 1.69 5.48
C GLY A 24 -5.35 0.21 5.38
N VAL A 25 -4.35 -0.65 5.13
CA VAL A 25 -4.52 -2.11 5.07
C VAL A 25 -5.06 -2.67 6.37
N VAL A 26 -4.46 -2.27 7.50
CA VAL A 26 -4.93 -2.71 8.82
C VAL A 26 -6.36 -2.24 9.09
N ASN A 27 -6.70 -1.00 8.71
CA ASN A 27 -8.06 -0.50 8.84
C ASN A 27 -9.05 -1.27 7.97
N ASN A 28 -8.65 -1.70 6.76
CA ASN A 28 -9.47 -2.57 5.91
C ASN A 28 -9.76 -3.91 6.60
N TYR A 29 -8.77 -4.55 7.24
CA TYR A 29 -8.99 -5.77 8.04
C TYR A 29 -9.98 -5.58 9.16
N TYR A 30 -9.90 -4.47 9.91
CA TYR A 30 -10.88 -4.18 10.97
C TYR A 30 -12.27 -3.90 10.42
N THR A 31 -12.37 -3.12 9.33
CA THR A 31 -13.66 -2.84 8.68
C THR A 31 -14.33 -4.10 8.16
N ALA A 32 -13.53 -5.03 7.63
CA ALA A 32 -14.01 -6.33 7.15
C ALA A 32 -14.27 -7.35 8.28
N GLY A 33 -13.95 -7.01 9.54
CA GLY A 33 -14.30 -7.81 10.71
C GLY A 33 -13.33 -8.95 11.03
N LEU A 34 -12.05 -8.81 10.73
CA LEU A 34 -11.02 -9.78 11.12
C LEU A 34 -10.97 -9.96 12.65
N ASP A 35 -11.13 -8.89 13.42
CA ASP A 35 -11.19 -8.88 14.88
C ASP A 35 -12.40 -9.62 15.46
N LYS A 36 -13.43 -9.88 14.65
CA LYS A 36 -14.58 -10.70 15.03
C LYS A 36 -14.32 -12.20 14.80
N GLN A 37 -13.44 -12.54 13.86
CA GLN A 37 -13.12 -13.92 13.50
C GLN A 37 -12.02 -14.50 14.41
N ILE A 38 -11.06 -13.70 14.85
CA ILE A 38 -9.95 -14.07 15.72
C ILE A 38 -9.86 -13.15 16.93
N ASP A 39 -9.11 -13.53 17.97
CA ASP A 39 -8.72 -12.63 19.06
C ASP A 39 -7.53 -11.79 18.58
N LEU A 40 -7.84 -10.62 18.00
CA LEU A 40 -6.87 -9.70 17.41
C LEU A 40 -6.63 -8.52 18.33
N TYR A 41 -5.38 -8.34 18.77
CA TYR A 41 -4.95 -7.12 19.45
C TYR A 41 -3.91 -6.38 18.61
N TYR A 42 -4.14 -5.10 18.34
CA TYR A 42 -3.25 -4.28 17.55
C TYR A 42 -2.44 -3.31 18.40
N ILE A 43 -1.13 -3.20 18.13
CA ILE A 43 -0.24 -2.23 18.77
C ILE A 43 0.35 -1.28 17.73
N GLY A 44 -0.02 0.01 17.84
CA GLY A 44 0.59 1.10 17.08
C GLY A 44 1.99 1.42 17.61
N THR A 45 3.02 1.26 16.78
CA THR A 45 4.43 1.47 17.16
C THR A 45 5.00 2.80 16.68
N MET A 46 4.21 3.59 15.97
CA MET A 46 4.60 4.88 15.41
C MET A 46 3.35 5.72 15.17
N VAL A 47 3.44 7.00 15.51
CA VAL A 47 2.45 8.05 15.25
C VAL A 47 3.09 9.18 14.46
N GLU A 48 2.28 10.04 13.84
CA GLU A 48 2.76 11.28 13.24
C GLU A 48 3.20 12.27 14.31
N GLY A 49 4.12 13.18 13.96
CA GLY A 49 4.61 14.21 14.87
C GLY A 49 6.13 14.26 15.00
N ALA A 50 6.60 14.96 16.04
CA ALA A 50 8.02 15.17 16.31
C ALA A 50 8.77 13.87 16.63
N LYS A 51 10.10 13.88 16.47
CA LYS A 51 10.96 12.70 16.75
C LYS A 51 10.75 12.15 18.16
N TRP A 52 10.63 13.00 19.16
CA TRP A 52 10.39 12.61 20.55
C TRP A 52 9.04 11.92 20.77
N THR A 53 7.99 12.42 20.15
CA THR A 53 6.65 11.80 20.18
C THR A 53 6.71 10.37 19.60
N LYS A 54 7.41 10.20 18.47
CA LYS A 54 7.62 8.89 17.84
C LYS A 54 8.40 7.94 18.72
N LEU A 55 9.45 8.44 19.43
CA LEU A 55 10.25 7.62 20.33
C LEU A 55 9.43 7.17 21.56
N ILE A 56 8.71 8.09 22.20
CA ILE A 56 7.85 7.77 23.35
C ILE A 56 6.77 6.77 22.95
N CYS A 57 6.15 6.95 21.78
CA CYS A 57 5.18 6.00 21.25
C CYS A 57 5.80 4.60 21.09
N ALA A 58 6.98 4.51 20.48
CA ALA A 58 7.68 3.24 20.29
C ALA A 58 8.03 2.54 21.61
N MET A 59 8.47 3.30 22.63
CA MET A 59 8.76 2.76 23.97
C MET A 59 7.49 2.23 24.65
N LYS A 60 6.41 3.02 24.66
CA LYS A 60 5.11 2.61 25.22
C LYS A 60 4.57 1.37 24.51
N ALA A 61 4.65 1.34 23.18
CA ALA A 61 4.25 0.19 22.38
C ALA A 61 5.06 -1.07 22.74
N TYR A 62 6.37 -0.93 22.96
CA TYR A 62 7.21 -2.07 23.33
C TYR A 62 6.88 -2.61 24.72
N LEU A 63 6.65 -1.75 25.71
CA LEU A 63 6.22 -2.17 27.05
C LEU A 63 4.85 -2.87 27.02
N LEU A 64 3.91 -2.32 26.24
CA LEU A 64 2.59 -2.94 26.04
C LEU A 64 2.73 -4.30 25.34
N PHE A 65 3.61 -4.39 24.35
CA PHE A 65 3.91 -5.64 23.65
C PHE A 65 4.40 -6.71 24.62
N LEU A 66 5.39 -6.40 25.48
CA LEU A 66 5.89 -7.34 26.48
C LEU A 66 4.78 -7.84 27.42
N LYS A 67 3.90 -6.95 27.86
CA LYS A 67 2.76 -7.30 28.70
C LYS A 67 1.79 -8.24 27.99
N LYS A 68 1.48 -7.98 26.71
CA LYS A 68 0.53 -8.73 25.92
C LYS A 68 1.09 -10.05 25.36
N LEU A 69 2.40 -10.12 25.14
CA LEU A 69 3.06 -11.25 24.48
C LEU A 69 2.75 -12.60 25.13
N LYS A 70 2.54 -12.63 26.46
CA LYS A 70 2.21 -13.87 27.19
C LYS A 70 0.83 -14.44 26.79
N THR A 71 -0.10 -13.57 26.41
CA THR A 71 -1.50 -13.95 26.13
C THR A 71 -1.74 -14.40 24.69
N TYR A 72 -0.87 -13.96 23.75
CA TYR A 72 -1.04 -14.17 22.32
C TYR A 72 -0.05 -15.22 21.80
N ASP A 73 -0.47 -16.01 20.81
CA ASP A 73 0.31 -17.12 20.28
C ASP A 73 1.11 -16.73 19.02
N ILE A 74 0.50 -15.87 18.21
CA ILE A 74 1.07 -15.38 16.95
C ILE A 74 1.39 -13.89 17.09
N VAL A 75 2.57 -13.48 16.63
CA VAL A 75 2.96 -12.08 16.46
C VAL A 75 3.02 -11.75 14.98
N HIS A 76 2.09 -10.93 14.51
CA HIS A 76 2.06 -10.45 13.12
C HIS A 76 2.69 -9.06 13.02
N VAL A 77 3.76 -8.94 12.26
CA VAL A 77 4.59 -7.73 12.16
C VAL A 77 4.42 -7.09 10.79
N ASN A 78 3.65 -6.01 10.70
CA ASN A 78 3.60 -5.18 9.50
C ASN A 78 4.85 -4.29 9.43
N MET A 79 5.66 -4.44 8.41
CA MET A 79 6.99 -3.85 8.29
C MET A 79 7.20 -3.17 6.94
N ALA A 80 8.06 -2.14 6.94
CA ALA A 80 8.65 -1.53 5.76
C ALA A 80 10.17 -1.45 5.94
N SER A 81 10.89 -0.78 5.04
CA SER A 81 12.34 -0.53 5.12
C SER A 81 12.74 0.44 6.26
N ASP A 82 14.00 0.74 6.38
CA ASP A 82 14.60 1.82 7.16
C ASP A 82 14.20 1.83 8.64
N ALA A 83 13.78 2.98 9.14
CA ALA A 83 13.35 3.16 10.53
C ALA A 83 12.24 2.18 10.94
N SER A 84 11.39 1.73 10.01
CA SER A 84 10.37 0.71 10.26
C SER A 84 11.02 -0.63 10.56
N TYR A 85 11.98 -1.07 9.72
CA TYR A 85 12.72 -2.30 9.92
C TYR A 85 13.45 -2.31 11.28
N TYR A 86 14.25 -1.28 11.56
CA TYR A 86 15.01 -1.22 12.82
C TYR A 86 14.09 -1.32 14.04
N ARG A 87 13.01 -0.56 14.06
CA ARG A 87 12.02 -0.59 15.15
C ARG A 87 11.38 -1.97 15.31
N LYS A 88 10.92 -2.58 14.20
CA LYS A 88 10.23 -3.88 14.22
C LYS A 88 11.17 -5.05 14.55
N SER A 89 12.45 -4.94 14.24
CA SER A 89 13.42 -5.97 14.54
C SER A 89 13.53 -6.31 16.04
N PHE A 90 13.29 -5.33 16.92
CA PHE A 90 13.24 -5.57 18.37
C PHE A 90 12.04 -6.47 18.73
N PHE A 91 10.88 -6.19 18.18
CA PHE A 91 9.67 -6.99 18.44
C PHE A 91 9.84 -8.43 17.92
N ILE A 92 10.39 -8.60 16.71
CA ILE A 92 10.66 -9.91 16.12
C ILE A 92 11.63 -10.72 16.99
N ARG A 93 12.76 -10.12 17.40
CA ARG A 93 13.75 -10.81 18.25
C ARG A 93 13.15 -11.23 19.59
N THR A 94 12.36 -10.36 20.22
CA THR A 94 11.71 -10.66 21.50
C THR A 94 10.65 -11.74 21.35
N ALA A 95 9.81 -11.68 20.29
CA ALA A 95 8.83 -12.73 20.00
C ALA A 95 9.51 -14.10 19.81
N LYS A 96 10.64 -14.13 19.07
CA LYS A 96 11.40 -15.36 18.84
C LYS A 96 12.01 -15.90 20.13
N HIS A 97 12.55 -15.03 20.98
CA HIS A 97 13.08 -15.41 22.28
C HIS A 97 11.99 -15.99 23.22
N CYS A 98 10.77 -15.49 23.10
CA CYS A 98 9.60 -15.98 23.84
C CYS A 98 8.87 -17.13 23.13
N HIS A 99 9.50 -17.79 22.16
CA HIS A 99 8.96 -18.95 21.42
C HIS A 99 7.58 -18.70 20.78
N LYS A 100 7.30 -17.46 20.35
CA LYS A 100 6.05 -17.14 19.65
C LYS A 100 6.17 -17.44 18.17
N LYS A 101 5.04 -17.81 17.54
CA LYS A 101 4.93 -17.90 16.08
C LYS A 101 4.95 -16.49 15.49
N ILE A 102 5.69 -16.28 14.41
CA ILE A 102 5.95 -14.95 13.86
C ILE A 102 5.56 -14.91 12.39
N VAL A 103 4.65 -14.02 12.05
CA VAL A 103 4.36 -13.62 10.68
C VAL A 103 5.00 -12.25 10.42
N ILE A 104 5.85 -12.15 9.43
CA ILE A 104 6.42 -10.89 8.98
C ILE A 104 5.72 -10.52 7.68
N HIS A 105 5.02 -9.38 7.65
CA HIS A 105 4.33 -8.86 6.48
C HIS A 105 5.02 -7.61 5.98
N GLN A 106 5.64 -7.70 4.82
CA GLN A 106 6.46 -6.64 4.23
C GLN A 106 5.65 -5.80 3.25
N HIS A 107 5.50 -4.50 3.55
CA HIS A 107 4.70 -3.55 2.76
C HIS A 107 5.54 -2.48 2.03
N GLY A 108 6.81 -2.34 2.35
CA GLY A 108 7.63 -1.21 1.87
C GLY A 108 8.18 -1.42 0.46
N GLY A 109 7.96 -0.45 -0.43
CA GLY A 109 8.48 -0.45 -1.81
C GLY A 109 9.96 -0.08 -1.95
N ASN A 110 10.60 0.47 -0.92
CA ASN A 110 12.00 0.90 -0.97
C ASN A 110 12.98 -0.09 -0.33
N PHE A 111 12.55 -1.33 -0.09
CA PHE A 111 13.39 -2.29 0.63
C PHE A 111 14.61 -2.73 -0.18
N THR A 112 14.52 -2.79 -1.49
CA THR A 112 15.65 -3.11 -2.38
C THR A 112 16.75 -2.06 -2.24
N GLU A 113 16.41 -0.78 -2.35
CA GLU A 113 17.39 0.30 -2.21
C GLU A 113 18.02 0.33 -0.82
N PHE A 114 17.19 0.21 0.22
CA PHE A 114 17.65 0.09 1.60
C PHE A 114 18.64 -1.08 1.76
N TYR A 115 18.30 -2.27 1.26
CA TYR A 115 19.12 -3.47 1.44
C TYR A 115 20.41 -3.44 0.63
N GLU A 116 20.35 -3.00 -0.64
CA GLU A 116 21.48 -3.07 -1.57
C GLU A 116 22.41 -1.87 -1.47
N LYS A 117 21.86 -0.64 -1.25
CA LYS A 117 22.64 0.58 -1.32
C LYS A 117 22.98 1.20 0.04
N GLU A 118 22.08 1.04 1.05
CA GLU A 118 22.28 1.72 2.33
C GLU A 118 22.94 0.83 3.39
N LEU A 119 22.82 -0.50 3.24
CA LEU A 119 23.37 -1.42 4.23
C LEU A 119 24.78 -1.89 3.91
N SER A 120 25.64 -1.91 4.94
CA SER A 120 26.90 -2.64 4.92
C SER A 120 26.65 -4.16 4.91
N ASP A 121 27.70 -4.96 4.64
CA ASP A 121 27.62 -6.43 4.70
C ASP A 121 27.17 -6.97 6.07
N ARG A 122 27.58 -6.31 7.16
CA ARG A 122 27.11 -6.63 8.52
C ARG A 122 25.63 -6.32 8.67
N GLY A 123 25.17 -5.21 8.10
CA GLY A 123 23.76 -4.81 8.05
C GLY A 123 22.94 -5.84 7.30
N ARG A 124 23.35 -6.23 6.09
CA ARG A 124 22.69 -7.25 5.28
C ARG A 124 22.59 -8.60 5.99
N LYS A 125 23.69 -9.05 6.65
CA LYS A 125 23.67 -10.26 7.48
C LYS A 125 22.68 -10.15 8.65
N SER A 126 22.59 -8.98 9.29
CA SER A 126 21.61 -8.73 10.37
C SER A 126 20.18 -8.79 9.85
N VAL A 127 19.89 -8.18 8.68
CA VAL A 127 18.58 -8.23 8.03
C VAL A 127 18.21 -9.68 7.74
N LYS A 128 19.06 -10.43 7.05
CA LYS A 128 18.83 -11.86 6.78
C LYS A 128 18.49 -12.62 8.06
N LYS A 129 19.27 -12.45 9.12
CA LYS A 129 19.04 -13.11 10.41
C LYS A 129 17.68 -12.78 11.01
N VAL A 130 17.26 -11.50 10.96
CA VAL A 130 15.97 -11.07 11.54
C VAL A 130 14.81 -11.59 10.72
N LEU A 131 14.86 -11.44 9.39
CA LEU A 131 13.77 -11.89 8.50
C LEU A 131 13.60 -13.41 8.56
N SER A 132 14.70 -14.17 8.70
CA SER A 132 14.66 -15.64 8.84
C SER A 132 14.06 -16.12 10.16
N MET A 133 13.81 -15.23 11.15
CA MET A 133 13.15 -15.58 12.41
C MET A 133 11.63 -15.79 12.23
N GLY A 134 11.04 -15.27 11.14
CA GLY A 134 9.63 -15.48 10.81
C GLY A 134 9.33 -16.95 10.53
N ASP A 135 8.20 -17.43 11.02
CA ASP A 135 7.63 -18.73 10.65
C ASP A 135 6.92 -18.64 9.30
N ALA A 136 6.33 -17.47 8.97
CA ALA A 136 5.85 -17.09 7.65
C ALA A 136 6.33 -15.68 7.29
N PHE A 137 6.64 -15.46 6.01
CA PHE A 137 7.02 -14.16 5.46
C PHE A 137 6.09 -13.80 4.31
N LEU A 138 5.28 -12.75 4.51
CA LEU A 138 4.29 -12.29 3.55
C LEU A 138 4.84 -11.12 2.75
N VAL A 139 4.64 -11.18 1.44
CA VAL A 139 5.01 -10.14 0.48
C VAL A 139 3.84 -9.79 -0.42
N LEU A 140 3.86 -8.59 -0.99
CA LEU A 140 2.71 -8.04 -1.71
C LEU A 140 2.58 -8.52 -3.16
N GLY A 141 3.61 -9.19 -3.71
CA GLY A 141 3.59 -9.63 -5.09
C GLY A 141 4.78 -10.52 -5.44
N THR A 142 4.80 -10.99 -6.69
CA THR A 142 5.79 -11.94 -7.20
C THR A 142 7.18 -11.32 -7.29
N VAL A 143 7.29 -10.06 -7.68
CA VAL A 143 8.54 -9.29 -7.71
C VAL A 143 9.21 -9.28 -6.32
N TRP A 144 8.41 -9.07 -5.28
CA TRP A 144 8.91 -9.08 -3.89
C TRP A 144 9.27 -10.50 -3.42
N LYS A 145 8.51 -11.51 -3.85
CA LYS A 145 8.84 -12.93 -3.56
C LYS A 145 10.20 -13.29 -4.12
N ASP A 146 10.49 -12.87 -5.35
CA ASP A 146 11.77 -13.13 -5.99
C ASP A 146 12.91 -12.40 -5.27
N PHE A 147 12.74 -11.11 -4.98
CA PHE A 147 13.74 -10.33 -4.25
C PHE A 147 14.05 -10.92 -2.87
N PHE A 148 13.04 -11.12 -2.03
CA PHE A 148 13.27 -11.66 -0.68
C PHE A 148 13.71 -13.12 -0.69
N GLY A 149 13.38 -13.87 -1.75
CA GLY A 149 13.86 -15.23 -1.97
C GLY A 149 15.38 -15.33 -2.08
N THR A 150 16.06 -14.27 -2.52
CA THR A 150 17.53 -14.19 -2.52
C THR A 150 18.13 -14.00 -1.12
N ILE A 151 17.32 -13.51 -0.17
CA ILE A 151 17.77 -13.16 1.19
C ILE A 151 17.50 -14.29 2.19
N ILE A 152 16.25 -14.80 2.22
CA ILE A 152 15.80 -15.74 3.28
C ILE A 152 15.37 -17.13 2.80
N GLY A 153 15.47 -17.40 1.51
CA GLY A 153 14.93 -18.63 0.92
C GLY A 153 13.43 -18.52 0.61
N ARG A 154 12.98 -19.26 -0.41
CA ARG A 154 11.63 -19.11 -0.97
C ARG A 154 10.55 -19.85 -0.18
N ASP A 155 10.91 -20.85 0.60
CA ASP A 155 9.96 -21.79 1.23
C ASP A 155 9.02 -21.12 2.23
N LYS A 156 9.49 -20.08 2.91
CA LYS A 156 8.73 -19.30 3.90
C LYS A 156 8.00 -18.12 3.32
N ILE A 157 8.20 -17.82 2.02
CA ILE A 157 7.66 -16.61 1.41
C ILE A 157 6.34 -16.93 0.71
N MET A 158 5.30 -16.28 1.18
CA MET A 158 3.97 -16.36 0.61
C MET A 158 3.57 -15.00 0.03
N VAL A 159 2.92 -15.00 -1.12
CA VAL A 159 2.34 -13.79 -1.69
C VAL A 159 0.96 -13.57 -1.06
N LEU A 160 0.81 -12.44 -0.37
CA LEU A 160 -0.46 -11.96 0.14
C LEU A 160 -0.53 -10.46 -0.19
N PRO A 161 -1.17 -10.08 -1.30
CA PRO A 161 -1.27 -8.69 -1.71
C PRO A 161 -2.09 -7.88 -0.71
N ASP A 162 -1.88 -6.56 -0.65
CA ASP A 162 -2.82 -5.68 0.04
C ASP A 162 -4.19 -5.78 -0.63
N ALA A 163 -5.24 -5.65 0.16
CA ALA A 163 -6.61 -5.84 -0.32
C ALA A 163 -7.54 -4.73 0.17
N ILE A 164 -8.63 -4.57 -0.52
CA ILE A 164 -9.62 -3.52 -0.28
C ILE A 164 -11.03 -4.09 -0.29
N GLN A 165 -11.93 -3.35 0.34
CA GLN A 165 -13.35 -3.58 0.17
C GLN A 165 -13.78 -3.15 -1.24
N ILE A 166 -14.40 -4.04 -1.99
CA ILE A 166 -14.90 -3.72 -3.33
C ILE A 166 -16.23 -2.95 -3.21
N PRO A 167 -16.29 -1.68 -3.62
CA PRO A 167 -17.51 -0.90 -3.50
C PRO A 167 -18.53 -1.34 -4.55
N LYS A 168 -19.82 -1.23 -4.21
CA LYS A 168 -20.87 -1.29 -5.22
C LYS A 168 -20.85 0.01 -6.02
N ILE A 169 -20.81 -0.09 -7.33
CA ILE A 169 -20.94 1.04 -8.25
C ILE A 169 -22.06 0.73 -9.25
N ASP A 170 -23.02 1.65 -9.40
CA ASP A 170 -24.14 1.44 -10.33
C ASP A 170 -23.71 1.75 -11.77
N SER A 171 -22.99 2.85 -11.98
CA SER A 171 -22.43 3.25 -13.28
C SER A 171 -21.27 4.22 -13.08
N LYS A 172 -20.34 4.24 -14.03
CA LYS A 172 -19.27 5.22 -14.10
C LYS A 172 -19.36 6.00 -15.41
N GLN A 173 -19.18 7.32 -15.33
CA GLN A 173 -19.10 8.16 -16.52
C GLN A 173 -17.64 8.25 -16.97
N TYR A 174 -17.45 8.31 -18.29
CA TYR A 174 -16.15 8.47 -18.92
C TYR A 174 -16.18 9.64 -19.91
N GLY A 175 -15.03 10.20 -20.23
CA GLY A 175 -14.90 11.39 -21.07
C GLY A 175 -15.14 12.70 -20.31
N THR A 176 -15.16 12.66 -18.98
CA THR A 176 -15.29 13.85 -18.11
C THR A 176 -14.01 14.68 -18.06
N GLN A 177 -12.90 14.12 -18.53
CA GLN A 177 -11.55 14.69 -18.48
C GLN A 177 -11.06 15.00 -17.05
N LYS A 178 -11.58 14.27 -16.05
CA LYS A 178 -11.19 14.40 -14.65
C LYS A 178 -10.12 13.39 -14.30
N ILE A 179 -8.99 13.88 -13.80
CA ILE A 179 -7.84 13.07 -13.36
C ILE A 179 -7.76 13.15 -11.83
N LEU A 180 -7.58 12.02 -11.17
CA LEU A 180 -7.43 11.91 -9.71
C LEU A 180 -6.06 11.35 -9.35
N PHE A 181 -5.39 11.99 -8.39
CA PHE A 181 -4.25 11.46 -7.67
C PHE A 181 -4.59 11.35 -6.17
N LEU A 182 -4.24 10.24 -5.54
CA LEU A 182 -4.41 10.04 -4.10
C LEU A 182 -3.10 9.51 -3.49
N GLY A 183 -2.50 10.30 -2.59
CA GLY A 183 -1.25 9.92 -1.93
C GLY A 183 -0.54 11.09 -1.28
N ARG A 184 0.65 10.87 -0.74
CA ARG A 184 1.51 11.96 -0.25
C ARG A 184 1.91 12.86 -1.41
N LEU A 185 1.79 14.17 -1.23
CA LEU A 185 2.09 15.15 -2.27
C LEU A 185 3.57 15.58 -2.14
N CYS A 186 4.44 14.77 -2.74
CA CYS A 186 5.90 14.92 -2.68
C CYS A 186 6.57 14.45 -3.97
N GLN A 187 7.85 14.77 -4.12
CA GLN A 187 8.67 14.41 -5.27
C GLN A 187 8.68 12.89 -5.54
N ALA A 188 8.81 12.06 -4.49
CA ALA A 188 8.86 10.60 -4.62
C ALA A 188 7.58 9.98 -5.21
N LYS A 189 6.47 10.72 -5.18
CA LYS A 189 5.18 10.32 -5.77
C LYS A 189 4.97 10.88 -7.18
N GLY A 190 5.98 11.50 -7.77
CA GLY A 190 5.94 12.00 -9.15
C GLY A 190 5.03 13.21 -9.34
N ILE A 191 4.79 13.97 -8.25
CA ILE A 191 3.93 15.18 -8.33
C ILE A 191 4.55 16.23 -9.22
N ASN A 192 5.88 16.36 -9.23
CA ASN A 192 6.54 17.32 -10.12
C ASN A 192 6.27 17.01 -11.60
N GLU A 193 6.40 15.76 -12.00
CA GLU A 193 6.15 15.28 -13.36
C GLU A 193 4.68 15.49 -13.73
N LEU A 194 3.76 15.14 -12.83
CA LEU A 194 2.33 15.30 -13.05
C LEU A 194 1.96 16.78 -13.27
N LEU A 195 2.45 17.68 -12.42
CA LEU A 195 2.21 19.13 -12.58
C LEU A 195 2.88 19.69 -13.85
N THR A 196 4.00 19.11 -14.31
CA THR A 196 4.71 19.54 -15.51
C THR A 196 3.92 19.23 -16.78
N VAL A 197 3.19 18.11 -16.84
CA VAL A 197 2.43 17.73 -18.05
C VAL A 197 1.07 18.41 -18.15
N MET A 198 0.52 18.94 -17.03
CA MET A 198 -0.80 19.55 -17.03
C MET A 198 -1.03 20.70 -18.03
N PRO A 199 -0.09 21.65 -18.23
CA PRO A 199 -0.26 22.71 -19.23
C PRO A 199 -0.43 22.19 -20.65
N MET A 200 0.35 21.17 -21.04
CA MET A 200 0.27 20.54 -22.37
C MET A 200 -1.06 19.82 -22.57
N LEU A 201 -1.48 19.06 -21.55
CA LEU A 201 -2.79 18.40 -21.57
C LEU A 201 -3.93 19.42 -21.63
N ARG A 202 -3.86 20.54 -20.91
CA ARG A 202 -4.90 21.58 -20.93
C ARG A 202 -5.02 22.25 -22.29
N ASN A 203 -3.92 22.44 -23.00
CA ASN A 203 -3.96 22.99 -24.38
C ASN A 203 -4.73 22.08 -25.34
N LYS A 204 -4.60 20.77 -25.20
CA LYS A 204 -5.29 19.77 -26.04
C LYS A 204 -6.70 19.43 -25.54
N TYR A 205 -6.89 19.43 -24.23
CA TYR A 205 -8.15 19.08 -23.54
C TYR A 205 -8.57 20.24 -22.63
N PRO A 206 -9.31 21.24 -23.11
CA PRO A 206 -9.61 22.45 -22.33
C PRO A 206 -10.40 22.22 -21.04
N LYS A 207 -11.10 21.07 -20.94
CA LYS A 207 -11.87 20.69 -19.72
C LYS A 207 -11.08 19.83 -18.75
N VAL A 208 -9.82 19.48 -19.06
CA VAL A 208 -9.01 18.63 -18.18
C VAL A 208 -8.86 19.25 -16.79
N HIS A 209 -9.10 18.45 -15.78
CA HIS A 209 -9.02 18.88 -14.39
C HIS A 209 -8.33 17.83 -13.52
N LEU A 210 -7.32 18.25 -12.78
CA LEU A 210 -6.56 17.40 -11.85
C LEU A 210 -7.01 17.63 -10.41
N TYR A 211 -7.42 16.57 -9.75
CA TYR A 211 -7.72 16.53 -8.32
C TYR A 211 -6.57 15.89 -7.57
N LEU A 212 -5.99 16.60 -6.60
CA LEU A 212 -4.88 16.14 -5.76
C LEU A 212 -5.38 15.88 -4.34
N GLY A 213 -5.52 14.60 -3.95
CA GLY A 213 -5.90 14.20 -2.59
C GLY A 213 -4.70 13.71 -1.79
N GLY A 214 -4.34 14.46 -0.73
CA GLY A 214 -3.21 14.09 0.11
C GLY A 214 -2.66 15.20 0.96
N ILE A 215 -1.55 14.91 1.64
CA ILE A 215 -0.82 15.88 2.47
C ILE A 215 0.42 16.34 1.70
N TRP A 216 0.60 17.64 1.60
CA TRP A 216 1.79 18.23 1.02
C TRP A 216 2.98 18.06 1.97
N GLU A 217 4.04 17.44 1.46
CA GLU A 217 5.34 17.34 2.12
C GLU A 217 6.38 18.29 1.50
N ASP A 218 6.04 18.89 0.34
CA ASP A 218 6.91 19.77 -0.45
C ASP A 218 6.18 21.08 -0.76
N HIS A 219 6.68 22.18 -0.18
CA HIS A 219 6.08 23.52 -0.33
C HIS A 219 6.27 24.10 -1.74
N GLU A 220 7.36 23.79 -2.42
CA GLU A 220 7.61 24.29 -3.78
C GLU A 220 6.69 23.62 -4.79
N LEU A 221 6.45 22.31 -4.64
CA LEU A 221 5.46 21.61 -5.45
C LEU A 221 4.04 22.14 -5.20
N LYS A 222 3.71 22.49 -3.95
CA LYS A 222 2.43 23.12 -3.64
C LYS A 222 2.25 24.46 -4.34
N LYS A 223 3.28 25.32 -4.33
CA LYS A 223 3.27 26.59 -5.08
C LYS A 223 3.10 26.35 -6.59
N LYS A 224 3.84 25.36 -7.13
CA LYS A 224 3.73 24.98 -8.55
C LYS A 224 2.30 24.57 -8.90
N ALA A 225 1.63 23.78 -8.05
CA ALA A 225 0.22 23.40 -8.24
C ALA A 225 -0.71 24.63 -8.24
N GLN A 226 -0.50 25.57 -7.32
CA GLN A 226 -1.29 26.80 -7.25
C GLN A 226 -1.15 27.69 -8.50
N LEU A 227 0.04 27.73 -9.13
CA LEU A 227 0.28 28.48 -10.37
C LEU A 227 -0.48 27.92 -11.58
N LEU A 228 -0.90 26.66 -11.55
CA LEU A 228 -1.72 26.07 -12.59
C LEU A 228 -3.19 26.51 -12.55
N GLY A 229 -3.59 27.20 -11.47
CA GLY A 229 -4.89 27.86 -11.36
C GLY A 229 -6.05 26.86 -11.38
N GLU A 230 -7.10 27.19 -12.13
CA GLU A 230 -8.38 26.48 -12.08
C GLU A 230 -8.36 25.01 -12.57
N CYS A 231 -7.27 24.57 -13.27
CA CYS A 231 -7.21 23.18 -13.73
C CYS A 231 -6.66 22.20 -12.69
N VAL A 232 -6.33 22.67 -11.47
CA VAL A 232 -5.85 21.82 -10.37
C VAL A 232 -6.60 22.17 -9.09
N THR A 233 -7.17 21.16 -8.43
CA THR A 233 -7.81 21.31 -7.12
C THR A 233 -7.06 20.52 -6.06
N ASP A 234 -6.59 21.22 -5.03
CA ASP A 234 -6.05 20.62 -3.81
C ASP A 234 -7.22 20.22 -2.90
N LEU A 235 -7.43 18.93 -2.71
CA LEU A 235 -8.51 18.39 -1.89
C LEU A 235 -8.13 18.29 -0.40
N GLY A 236 -6.83 18.45 -0.10
CA GLY A 236 -6.28 18.04 1.19
C GLY A 236 -6.40 16.53 1.41
N TRP A 237 -6.29 16.09 2.65
CA TRP A 237 -6.51 14.68 2.98
C TRP A 237 -7.98 14.30 2.78
N VAL A 238 -8.20 13.26 1.98
CA VAL A 238 -9.53 12.71 1.71
C VAL A 238 -9.65 11.26 2.17
N SER A 239 -10.77 10.93 2.81
CA SER A 239 -11.08 9.59 3.30
C SER A 239 -12.59 9.33 3.26
N GLY A 240 -13.01 8.09 3.51
CA GLY A 240 -14.42 7.71 3.57
C GLY A 240 -15.21 8.11 2.32
N GLU A 241 -16.43 8.60 2.49
CA GLU A 241 -17.32 8.96 1.38
C GLU A 241 -16.77 10.07 0.48
N LYS A 242 -16.02 11.05 1.04
CA LYS A 242 -15.40 12.10 0.22
C LYS A 242 -14.41 11.50 -0.78
N LYS A 243 -13.56 10.54 -0.36
CA LYS A 243 -12.64 9.82 -1.24
C LYS A 243 -13.40 9.00 -2.29
N GLN A 244 -14.41 8.24 -1.86
CA GLN A 244 -15.23 7.43 -2.76
C GLN A 244 -15.95 8.28 -3.81
N LYS A 245 -16.43 9.48 -3.46
CA LYS A 245 -17.01 10.42 -4.41
C LYS A 245 -16.04 10.73 -5.55
N TYR A 246 -14.80 11.14 -5.25
CA TYR A 246 -13.83 11.47 -6.30
C TYR A 246 -13.42 10.25 -7.12
N LEU A 247 -13.28 9.07 -6.51
CA LEU A 247 -13.02 7.83 -7.24
C LEU A 247 -14.15 7.46 -8.21
N ARG A 248 -15.40 7.77 -7.88
CA ARG A 248 -16.54 7.58 -8.79
C ARG A 248 -16.61 8.63 -9.90
N GLU A 249 -16.34 9.91 -9.57
CA GLU A 249 -16.49 11.04 -10.49
C GLU A 249 -15.33 11.23 -11.46
N CYS A 250 -14.12 10.78 -11.11
CA CYS A 250 -12.95 10.90 -11.98
C CYS A 250 -12.79 9.66 -12.84
N ASP A 251 -12.70 9.84 -14.14
CA ASP A 251 -12.52 8.75 -15.11
C ASP A 251 -11.09 8.21 -15.14
N ILE A 252 -10.09 9.04 -14.82
CA ILE A 252 -8.68 8.64 -14.83
C ILE A 252 -8.09 8.75 -13.44
N PHE A 253 -7.34 7.72 -13.04
CA PHE A 253 -6.48 7.74 -11.86
C PHE A 253 -5.02 7.71 -12.29
N VAL A 254 -4.19 8.56 -11.69
CA VAL A 254 -2.77 8.66 -12.02
C VAL A 254 -1.88 8.43 -10.80
N MET A 255 -0.83 7.60 -10.94
CA MET A 255 0.16 7.33 -9.88
C MET A 255 1.58 7.24 -10.46
N PRO A 256 2.26 8.38 -10.72
CA PRO A 256 3.58 8.43 -11.34
C PRO A 256 4.72 8.28 -10.33
N SER A 257 4.56 7.43 -9.32
CA SER A 257 5.49 7.23 -8.21
C SER A 257 6.85 6.70 -8.67
N TYR A 258 7.91 7.08 -7.95
CA TYR A 258 9.24 6.52 -8.18
C TYR A 258 9.42 5.13 -7.55
N PHE A 259 8.74 4.89 -6.44
CA PHE A 259 8.80 3.63 -5.69
C PHE A 259 7.43 3.30 -5.10
N GLU A 260 7.01 2.03 -5.24
CA GLU A 260 5.81 1.49 -4.60
C GLU A 260 6.05 0.05 -4.12
N GLY A 261 5.54 -0.28 -2.94
CA GLY A 261 5.41 -1.67 -2.51
C GLY A 261 4.24 -2.32 -3.25
N GLN A 262 3.07 -1.86 -2.91
CA GLN A 262 1.80 -2.00 -3.60
C GLN A 262 0.97 -0.76 -3.26
N SER A 263 0.31 -0.18 -4.24
CA SER A 263 -0.43 1.06 -4.00
C SER A 263 -1.90 0.77 -3.70
N VAL A 264 -2.30 0.93 -2.43
CA VAL A 264 -3.72 0.81 -2.03
C VAL A 264 -4.60 1.79 -2.81
N SER A 265 -4.10 2.99 -3.14
CA SER A 265 -4.85 3.97 -3.95
C SER A 265 -5.11 3.49 -5.37
N ILE A 266 -4.17 2.73 -5.97
CA ILE A 266 -4.39 2.07 -7.28
C ILE A 266 -5.48 0.99 -7.13
N LEU A 267 -5.43 0.16 -6.09
CA LEU A 267 -6.48 -0.85 -5.83
C LEU A 267 -7.86 -0.20 -5.71
N GLU A 268 -7.95 0.91 -4.96
CA GLU A 268 -9.19 1.67 -4.81
C GLU A 268 -9.68 2.25 -6.15
N ALA A 269 -8.77 2.72 -7.00
CA ALA A 269 -9.10 3.22 -8.33
C ALA A 269 -9.55 2.08 -9.26
N MET A 270 -8.87 0.93 -9.24
CA MET A 270 -9.29 -0.28 -9.96
C MET A 270 -10.71 -0.69 -9.56
N ALA A 271 -10.97 -0.80 -8.25
CA ALA A 271 -12.29 -1.17 -7.74
C ALA A 271 -13.40 -0.18 -8.11
N ASN A 272 -13.05 1.07 -8.40
CA ASN A 272 -13.96 2.09 -8.90
C ASN A 272 -13.94 2.23 -10.44
N ALA A 273 -13.39 1.26 -11.15
CA ALA A 273 -13.31 1.22 -12.61
C ALA A 273 -12.67 2.49 -13.23
N CYS A 274 -11.69 3.11 -12.58
CA CYS A 274 -10.92 4.19 -13.20
C CYS A 274 -9.99 3.66 -14.30
N GLY A 275 -9.83 4.38 -15.41
CA GLY A 275 -8.69 4.18 -16.30
C GLY A 275 -7.42 4.56 -15.56
N ILE A 276 -6.38 3.73 -15.58
CA ILE A 276 -5.21 3.91 -14.73
C ILE A 276 -3.98 4.23 -15.57
N VAL A 277 -3.26 5.30 -15.19
CA VAL A 277 -1.89 5.56 -15.64
C VAL A 277 -0.97 5.50 -14.42
N ALA A 278 -0.03 4.57 -14.40
CA ALA A 278 0.87 4.39 -13.24
C ALA A 278 2.30 4.08 -13.67
N SER A 279 3.25 4.42 -12.81
CA SER A 279 4.66 4.09 -13.08
C SER A 279 4.91 2.59 -13.02
N LYS A 280 5.72 2.09 -13.98
CA LYS A 280 6.19 0.69 -13.98
C LYS A 280 7.30 0.50 -12.94
N THR A 281 6.91 0.40 -11.66
CA THR A 281 7.87 0.30 -10.55
C THR A 281 7.34 -0.56 -9.41
N GLY A 282 8.27 -1.20 -8.68
CA GLY A 282 7.97 -2.02 -7.50
C GLY A 282 6.91 -3.08 -7.75
N GLY A 283 5.87 -3.12 -6.94
CA GLY A 283 4.76 -4.08 -7.07
C GLY A 283 3.63 -3.64 -8.00
N ILE A 284 3.73 -2.49 -8.68
CA ILE A 284 2.68 -2.04 -9.63
C ILE A 284 2.51 -3.00 -10.81
N PRO A 285 3.58 -3.62 -11.39
CA PRO A 285 3.42 -4.62 -12.45
C PRO A 285 2.65 -5.89 -12.06
N ASP A 286 2.54 -6.22 -10.77
CA ASP A 286 1.69 -7.31 -10.30
C ASP A 286 0.20 -6.90 -10.27
N MET A 287 -0.09 -5.58 -10.21
CA MET A 287 -1.44 -5.02 -10.15
C MET A 287 -2.01 -4.74 -11.54
N ILE A 288 -1.19 -4.20 -12.43
CA ILE A 288 -1.60 -3.66 -13.74
C ILE A 288 -0.98 -4.50 -14.85
N VAL A 289 -1.77 -4.77 -15.89
CA VAL A 289 -1.32 -5.36 -17.15
C VAL A 289 -1.44 -4.28 -18.23
N GLU A 290 -0.33 -4.03 -18.94
CA GLU A 290 -0.25 -2.99 -20.00
C GLU A 290 -1.34 -3.18 -21.04
N ASP A 291 -2.03 -2.10 -21.39
CA ASP A 291 -3.10 -2.05 -22.41
C ASP A 291 -4.32 -2.96 -22.13
N GLU A 292 -4.33 -3.64 -20.99
CA GLU A 292 -5.42 -4.51 -20.57
C GLU A 292 -6.16 -3.96 -19.34
N THR A 293 -5.42 -3.56 -18.27
CA THR A 293 -6.01 -3.00 -17.04
C THR A 293 -5.46 -1.63 -16.68
N GLY A 294 -4.55 -1.07 -17.49
CA GLY A 294 -4.00 0.27 -17.33
C GLY A 294 -2.88 0.54 -18.33
N ILE A 295 -2.24 1.69 -18.18
CA ILE A 295 -1.13 2.16 -19.01
C ILE A 295 0.06 2.45 -18.10
N PHE A 296 1.24 1.95 -18.48
CA PHE A 296 2.45 2.27 -17.75
C PHE A 296 3.11 3.57 -18.24
N ALA A 297 3.57 4.36 -17.29
CA ALA A 297 4.55 5.41 -17.51
C ALA A 297 5.91 4.99 -16.93
N MET A 298 7.01 5.53 -17.42
CA MET A 298 8.31 5.32 -16.79
C MET A 298 8.49 6.29 -15.62
N PRO A 299 9.02 5.82 -14.47
CA PRO A 299 9.30 6.72 -13.35
C PRO A 299 10.18 7.90 -13.77
N ARG A 300 9.84 9.10 -13.33
CA ARG A 300 10.55 10.36 -13.63
C ARG A 300 10.53 10.78 -15.10
N ASP A 301 9.67 10.20 -15.92
CA ASP A 301 9.56 10.51 -17.34
C ASP A 301 8.21 11.17 -17.65
N THR A 302 8.28 12.49 -17.87
CA THR A 302 7.11 13.30 -18.24
C THR A 302 6.53 12.92 -19.61
N LYS A 303 7.35 12.46 -20.56
CA LYS A 303 6.89 12.11 -21.91
C LYS A 303 5.99 10.88 -21.90
N THR A 304 6.42 9.82 -21.21
CA THR A 304 5.60 8.60 -21.10
C THR A 304 4.37 8.82 -20.24
N LEU A 305 4.45 9.67 -19.22
CA LEU A 305 3.30 10.06 -18.38
C LEU A 305 2.27 10.84 -19.21
N GLU A 306 2.73 11.85 -19.96
CA GLU A 306 1.87 12.63 -20.86
C GLU A 306 1.20 11.73 -21.89
N ALA A 307 1.96 10.87 -22.58
CA ALA A 307 1.44 9.96 -23.59
C ALA A 307 0.38 9.01 -23.01
N GLY A 308 0.58 8.47 -21.81
CA GLY A 308 -0.40 7.62 -21.14
C GLY A 308 -1.70 8.36 -20.80
N LEU A 309 -1.59 9.58 -20.28
CA LEU A 309 -2.74 10.42 -19.97
C LEU A 309 -3.46 10.87 -21.26
N ASP A 310 -2.73 11.24 -22.30
CA ASP A 310 -3.24 11.65 -23.60
C ASP A 310 -4.09 10.54 -24.24
N ARG A 311 -3.64 9.30 -24.19
CA ARG A 311 -4.38 8.14 -24.71
C ARG A 311 -5.74 7.97 -24.03
N LEU A 312 -5.81 8.10 -22.69
CA LEU A 312 -7.07 7.92 -21.94
C LEU A 312 -7.99 9.14 -22.06
N LEU A 313 -7.44 10.36 -22.14
CA LEU A 313 -8.20 11.59 -22.33
C LEU A 313 -8.80 11.66 -23.74
N GLY A 314 -8.05 11.19 -24.75
CA GLY A 314 -8.45 11.22 -26.15
C GLY A 314 -9.42 10.09 -26.55
N ASP A 315 -9.44 8.99 -25.79
CA ASP A 315 -10.31 7.84 -26.08
C ASP A 315 -11.09 7.38 -24.82
N PRO A 316 -12.29 7.93 -24.58
CA PRO A 316 -13.15 7.50 -23.47
C PRO A 316 -13.56 6.02 -23.53
N GLY A 317 -13.60 5.43 -24.74
CA GLY A 317 -13.88 4.01 -24.94
C GLY A 317 -12.75 3.12 -24.42
N LEU A 318 -11.49 3.50 -24.73
CA LEU A 318 -10.30 2.87 -24.16
C LEU A 318 -10.28 3.02 -22.65
N CYS A 319 -10.50 4.23 -22.13
CA CYS A 319 -10.53 4.50 -20.69
C CYS A 319 -11.55 3.60 -19.97
N ARG A 320 -12.78 3.46 -20.52
CA ARG A 320 -13.81 2.56 -20.03
C ARG A 320 -13.33 1.11 -20.02
N ARG A 321 -12.86 0.61 -21.16
CA ARG A 321 -12.43 -0.79 -21.29
C ARG A 321 -11.35 -1.16 -20.29
N LEU A 322 -10.29 -0.32 -20.16
CA LEU A 322 -9.21 -0.56 -19.20
C LEU A 322 -9.72 -0.48 -17.75
N GLY A 323 -10.57 0.49 -17.44
CA GLY A 323 -11.15 0.65 -16.10
C GLY A 323 -12.04 -0.52 -15.68
N GLU A 324 -12.92 -1.01 -16.58
CA GLU A 324 -13.77 -2.18 -16.31
C GLU A 324 -12.95 -3.47 -16.15
N ASN A 325 -11.87 -3.64 -16.94
CA ASN A 325 -10.95 -4.76 -16.80
C ASN A 325 -10.18 -4.67 -15.46
N ALA A 326 -9.69 -3.48 -15.10
CA ALA A 326 -9.02 -3.23 -13.82
C ALA A 326 -9.94 -3.58 -12.65
N ARG A 327 -11.22 -3.21 -12.72
CA ARG A 327 -12.20 -3.57 -11.70
C ARG A 327 -12.38 -5.08 -11.57
N ARG A 328 -12.56 -5.80 -12.70
CA ARG A 328 -12.65 -7.27 -12.67
C ARG A 328 -11.44 -7.93 -12.02
N LYS A 329 -10.24 -7.42 -12.32
CA LYS A 329 -9.01 -7.89 -11.68
C LYS A 329 -9.02 -7.60 -10.17
N ALA A 330 -9.47 -6.40 -9.75
CA ALA A 330 -9.56 -6.06 -8.33
C ALA A 330 -10.56 -6.97 -7.59
N GLU A 331 -11.71 -7.27 -8.18
CA GLU A 331 -12.71 -8.17 -7.63
C GLU A 331 -12.17 -9.60 -7.44
N ASN A 332 -11.38 -10.09 -8.39
CA ASN A 332 -10.88 -11.46 -8.38
C ASN A 332 -9.62 -11.66 -7.52
N GLU A 333 -8.75 -10.64 -7.41
CA GLU A 333 -7.41 -10.83 -6.85
C GLU A 333 -7.16 -9.99 -5.58
N PHE A 334 -7.92 -8.90 -5.35
CA PHE A 334 -7.66 -7.93 -4.30
C PHE A 334 -8.86 -7.67 -3.37
N SER A 335 -9.82 -8.58 -3.33
CA SER A 335 -10.94 -8.55 -2.40
C SER A 335 -10.45 -8.78 -0.97
N ILE A 336 -10.90 -7.93 -0.02
CA ILE A 336 -10.51 -8.06 1.38
C ILE A 336 -11.05 -9.36 2.01
N GLU A 337 -12.21 -9.84 1.55
CA GLU A 337 -12.84 -11.05 2.02
C GLU A 337 -11.97 -12.28 1.72
N ASP A 338 -11.43 -12.37 0.49
CA ASP A 338 -10.59 -13.50 0.09
C ASP A 338 -9.18 -13.38 0.66
N ASN A 339 -8.64 -12.17 0.76
CA ASN A 339 -7.38 -11.91 1.42
C ASN A 339 -7.42 -12.33 2.91
N MET A 340 -8.50 -12.02 3.63
CA MET A 340 -8.66 -12.46 5.03
C MET A 340 -8.69 -13.98 5.15
N LYS A 341 -9.38 -14.69 4.25
CA LYS A 341 -9.38 -16.16 4.23
C LYS A 341 -7.95 -16.71 4.08
N GLN A 342 -7.17 -16.14 3.13
CA GLN A 342 -5.78 -16.52 2.93
C GLN A 342 -4.93 -16.24 4.16
N LEU A 343 -5.09 -15.08 4.78
CA LEU A 343 -4.38 -14.71 6.01
C LEU A 343 -4.71 -15.67 7.17
N LEU A 344 -5.96 -16.07 7.32
CA LEU A 344 -6.38 -17.06 8.34
C LEU A 344 -5.74 -18.43 8.09
N VAL A 345 -5.66 -18.88 6.83
CA VAL A 345 -4.95 -20.12 6.47
C VAL A 345 -3.48 -20.04 6.86
N VAL A 346 -2.82 -18.88 6.64
CA VAL A 346 -1.42 -18.68 7.10
C VAL A 346 -1.32 -18.82 8.61
N TYR A 347 -2.20 -18.19 9.38
CA TYR A 347 -2.18 -18.30 10.84
C TYR A 347 -2.42 -19.73 11.33
N GLU A 348 -3.36 -20.46 10.72
CA GLU A 348 -3.64 -21.85 11.05
C GLU A 348 -2.44 -22.74 10.73
N SER A 349 -1.80 -22.58 9.57
CA SER A 349 -0.67 -23.42 9.13
C SER A 349 0.54 -23.34 10.06
N ILE A 350 0.85 -22.12 10.56
CA ILE A 350 1.98 -21.94 11.49
C ILE A 350 1.63 -22.36 12.93
N SER A 351 0.34 -22.39 13.28
CA SER A 351 -0.12 -22.80 14.61
C SER A 351 -0.17 -24.32 14.75
N CYS A 352 -0.50 -25.05 13.69
CA CYS A 352 -0.61 -26.52 13.70
C CYS A 352 0.74 -27.25 13.50
N GLY A 353 1.83 -26.54 13.28
CA GLY A 353 3.16 -27.12 12.97
C GLY A 353 3.96 -27.67 14.16
N GLU A 354 3.32 -28.00 15.28
CA GLU A 354 3.92 -28.73 16.43
C GLU A 354 3.09 -29.98 16.76
N GLN A 355 3.23 -31.02 15.94
CA GLN A 355 3.00 -32.42 16.34
C GLN A 355 4.19 -33.27 15.89
#